data_6de3aac9c16d7c82fc32dbd8c8383efc
#
_entry.id   6de3aac9c16d7c82fc32dbd8c8383efc
#
_cell.length_a   1.000
_cell.length_b   1.000
_cell.length_c   1.000
_cell.angle_alpha   90.00
_cell.angle_beta   90.00
_cell.angle_gamma   90.00
#
_symmetry.space_group_name_H-M   'P 1'
#
loop_
_entity.id
_entity.type
_entity.pdbx_description
1 polymer ?
#
loop_
_entity_poly.entity_id
_entity_poly.type
_entity_poly.pdbx_seq_one_letter_code
_entity_poly.pdbx_strand_id
1 'polypeptide(L)'
;PRSCGTFKDLEGWLPYIASMGFDVLYLPPIHPIARTKRKGKNNELAAGPSDPGSPWGIGADAWGHKSVHPELGTLADFRRLIESAKEAGLEVALDIALQCSPDHPYVREHPEWFRRRPDGAIQFAENPPKKYEDIVPFDFQTKEWESLWAEMKSIFEFWIKQGVRIFRVDNPHTKPFPFWEWLISEIRAKHPEVIFLSEAFTRPKIMMRLAKLGFTQSYTYFAWRN
;
A
#
# COMPACT_ATOMS: atom_id res chain seq x y z
N PRO A 1 -25.15 -4.17 0.78
CA PRO A 1 -24.55 -5.09 -0.20
C PRO A 1 -23.60 -6.03 0.54
N ARG A 2 -23.67 -7.31 0.21
CA ARG A 2 -22.83 -8.34 0.86
C ARG A 2 -21.52 -8.60 0.11
N SER A 3 -21.20 -7.78 -0.91
CA SER A 3 -19.97 -7.87 -1.71
C SER A 3 -19.29 -6.51 -1.76
N CYS A 4 -17.97 -6.51 -1.77
CA CYS A 4 -17.20 -5.34 -2.17
C CYS A 4 -17.53 -5.04 -3.64
N GLY A 5 -17.58 -3.75 -4.01
CA GLY A 5 -17.72 -3.36 -5.41
C GLY A 5 -16.49 -3.81 -6.22
N THR A 6 -16.68 -4.00 -7.51
CA THR A 6 -15.59 -4.32 -8.46
C THR A 6 -15.07 -3.06 -9.14
N PHE A 7 -13.94 -3.17 -9.85
CA PHE A 7 -13.45 -2.08 -10.72
C PHE A 7 -14.49 -1.67 -11.76
N LYS A 8 -15.22 -2.64 -12.31
CA LYS A 8 -16.30 -2.40 -13.26
C LYS A 8 -17.47 -1.61 -12.63
N ASP A 9 -17.82 -1.91 -11.39
CA ASP A 9 -18.86 -1.14 -10.68
C ASP A 9 -18.39 0.30 -10.46
N LEU A 10 -17.10 0.48 -10.11
CA LEU A 10 -16.51 1.80 -9.89
C LEU A 10 -16.46 2.64 -11.17
N GLU A 11 -16.22 2.05 -12.34
CA GLU A 11 -16.27 2.74 -13.63
C GLU A 11 -17.61 3.47 -13.83
N GLY A 12 -18.72 2.87 -13.42
CA GLY A 12 -20.04 3.50 -13.50
C GLY A 12 -20.22 4.73 -12.62
N TRP A 13 -19.38 4.91 -11.59
CA TRP A 13 -19.42 6.04 -10.67
C TRP A 13 -18.48 7.19 -11.05
N LEU A 14 -17.55 6.99 -11.98
CA LEU A 14 -16.56 8.00 -12.35
C LEU A 14 -17.18 9.35 -12.79
N PRO A 15 -18.23 9.38 -13.63
CA PRO A 15 -18.86 10.65 -14.00
C PRO A 15 -19.43 11.41 -12.79
N TYR A 16 -20.03 10.68 -11.84
CA TYR A 16 -20.54 11.28 -10.62
C TYR A 16 -19.43 11.86 -9.75
N ILE A 17 -18.33 11.10 -9.56
CA ILE A 17 -17.16 11.53 -8.77
C ILE A 17 -16.54 12.79 -9.41
N ALA A 18 -16.35 12.79 -10.73
CA ALA A 18 -15.86 13.96 -11.47
C ALA A 18 -16.78 15.17 -11.33
N SER A 19 -18.10 14.97 -11.36
CA SER A 19 -19.08 16.05 -11.19
C SER A 19 -19.04 16.71 -9.81
N MET A 20 -18.47 16.06 -8.80
CA MET A 20 -18.23 16.63 -7.46
C MET A 20 -17.01 17.57 -7.42
N GLY A 21 -16.24 17.67 -8.52
CA GLY A 21 -15.06 18.53 -8.62
C GLY A 21 -13.78 17.92 -8.03
N PHE A 22 -13.71 16.60 -7.91
CA PHE A 22 -12.48 15.91 -7.54
C PHE A 22 -11.58 15.71 -8.76
N ASP A 23 -10.26 15.78 -8.55
CA ASP A 23 -9.23 15.52 -9.57
C ASP A 23 -8.63 14.12 -9.42
N VAL A 24 -8.68 13.54 -8.22
CA VAL A 24 -8.00 12.28 -7.89
C VAL A 24 -8.95 11.31 -7.20
N LEU A 25 -8.98 10.09 -7.75
CA LEU A 25 -9.64 8.94 -7.15
C LEU A 25 -8.62 8.10 -6.37
N TYR A 26 -8.71 8.09 -5.05
CA TYR A 26 -7.87 7.26 -4.19
C TYR A 26 -8.44 5.86 -4.03
N LEU A 27 -7.58 4.86 -4.23
CA LEU A 27 -7.87 3.45 -3.96
C LEU A 27 -6.99 2.94 -2.80
N PRO A 28 -7.58 2.38 -1.73
CA PRO A 28 -6.81 1.61 -0.75
C PRO A 28 -6.12 0.42 -1.43
N PRO A 29 -5.24 -0.33 -0.73
CA PRO A 29 -4.56 -1.46 -1.35
C PRO A 29 -5.54 -2.41 -2.05
N ILE A 30 -5.25 -2.72 -3.32
CA ILE A 30 -6.08 -3.55 -4.20
C ILE A 30 -5.58 -4.99 -4.30
N HIS A 31 -4.67 -5.37 -3.43
CA HIS A 31 -3.96 -6.65 -3.47
C HIS A 31 -4.73 -7.76 -2.75
N PRO A 32 -4.44 -9.04 -3.03
CA PRO A 32 -4.99 -10.15 -2.27
C PRO A 32 -4.71 -10.02 -0.77
N ILE A 33 -5.69 -10.41 0.04
CA ILE A 33 -5.66 -10.30 1.50
C ILE A 33 -5.50 -11.68 2.10
N ALA A 34 -4.62 -11.82 3.10
CA ALA A 34 -4.37 -13.06 3.81
C ALA A 34 -5.62 -13.69 4.44
N ARG A 35 -5.52 -14.99 4.69
CA ARG A 35 -6.49 -15.73 5.52
C ARG A 35 -6.00 -15.87 6.95
N THR A 36 -4.71 -16.13 7.12
CA THR A 36 -4.07 -16.25 8.43
C THR A 36 -4.13 -14.92 9.17
N LYS A 37 -4.63 -14.95 10.41
CA LYS A 37 -4.80 -13.76 11.27
C LYS A 37 -5.65 -12.65 10.65
N ARG A 38 -6.50 -12.97 9.65
CA ARG A 38 -7.41 -12.01 9.04
C ARG A 38 -8.27 -11.32 10.10
N LYS A 39 -8.38 -10.02 10.01
CA LYS A 39 -9.18 -9.20 10.92
C LYS A 39 -10.66 -9.26 10.58
N GLY A 40 -11.49 -9.37 11.62
CA GLY A 40 -12.93 -9.23 11.53
C GLY A 40 -13.39 -7.77 11.57
N LYS A 41 -14.70 -7.57 11.64
CA LYS A 41 -15.32 -6.25 11.76
C LYS A 41 -14.80 -5.50 12.99
N ASN A 42 -14.67 -4.17 12.86
CA ASN A 42 -14.18 -3.31 13.94
C ASN A 42 -12.83 -3.74 14.52
N ASN A 43 -11.96 -4.33 13.69
CA ASN A 43 -10.63 -4.81 14.07
C ASN A 43 -10.65 -5.98 15.07
N GLU A 44 -11.70 -6.79 15.07
CA GLU A 44 -11.73 -8.04 15.82
C GLU A 44 -10.56 -8.96 15.42
N LEU A 45 -10.04 -9.74 16.39
CA LEU A 45 -8.85 -10.57 16.19
C LEU A 45 -9.06 -11.74 15.22
N ALA A 46 -10.31 -12.14 15.01
CA ALA A 46 -10.65 -13.24 14.11
C ALA A 46 -11.76 -12.80 13.14
N ALA A 47 -11.53 -13.02 11.85
CA ALA A 47 -12.54 -12.80 10.82
C ALA A 47 -13.58 -13.92 10.82
N GLY A 48 -14.85 -13.55 10.66
CA GLY A 48 -15.91 -14.48 10.26
C GLY A 48 -15.76 -14.89 8.79
N PRO A 49 -16.48 -15.93 8.35
CA PRO A 49 -16.36 -16.44 6.97
C PRO A 49 -16.65 -15.42 5.86
N SER A 50 -17.42 -14.38 6.17
CA SER A 50 -17.81 -13.33 5.22
C SER A 50 -17.09 -12.00 5.42
N ASP A 51 -16.13 -11.92 6.34
CA ASP A 51 -15.41 -10.68 6.60
C ASP A 51 -14.30 -10.48 5.55
N PRO A 52 -14.21 -9.30 4.94
CA PRO A 52 -13.25 -9.04 3.86
C PRO A 52 -11.80 -8.98 4.36
N GLY A 53 -11.57 -8.77 5.66
CA GLY A 53 -10.26 -8.51 6.22
C GLY A 53 -9.79 -7.07 6.01
N SER A 54 -8.51 -6.81 6.35
CA SER A 54 -7.86 -5.52 6.15
C SER A 54 -7.14 -5.49 4.81
N PRO A 55 -7.39 -4.50 3.93
CA PRO A 55 -6.67 -4.39 2.66
C PRO A 55 -5.16 -4.18 2.84
N TRP A 56 -4.69 -3.74 4.03
CA TRP A 56 -3.27 -3.58 4.34
C TRP A 56 -2.57 -4.89 4.75
N GLY A 57 -3.32 -5.96 5.00
CA GLY A 57 -2.80 -7.32 5.20
C GLY A 57 -2.49 -7.99 3.85
N ILE A 58 -1.54 -7.43 3.10
CA ILE A 58 -1.26 -7.72 1.69
C ILE A 58 -0.62 -9.10 1.51
N GLY A 59 -1.17 -9.87 0.59
CA GLY A 59 -0.62 -11.13 0.10
C GLY A 59 -1.34 -12.37 0.60
N ALA A 60 -1.57 -13.31 -0.30
CA ALA A 60 -2.19 -14.61 -0.02
C ALA A 60 -1.66 -15.65 -1.01
N ASP A 61 -1.24 -16.81 -0.50
CA ASP A 61 -0.79 -17.97 -1.27
C ASP A 61 0.35 -17.64 -2.27
N ALA A 62 0.01 -17.46 -3.57
CA ALA A 62 0.94 -17.15 -4.64
C ALA A 62 0.91 -15.66 -5.06
N TRP A 63 0.14 -14.81 -4.39
CA TRP A 63 -0.19 -13.46 -4.83
C TRP A 63 0.26 -12.40 -3.83
N GLY A 64 0.90 -11.35 -4.32
CA GLY A 64 1.44 -10.26 -3.49
C GLY A 64 1.16 -8.87 -4.06
N HIS A 65 2.07 -7.94 -3.81
CA HIS A 65 1.95 -6.52 -4.15
C HIS A 65 1.79 -6.20 -5.66
N LYS A 66 2.12 -7.14 -6.55
CA LYS A 66 1.98 -6.99 -8.00
C LYS A 66 0.74 -7.69 -8.55
N SER A 67 -0.22 -7.99 -7.69
CA SER A 67 -1.46 -8.70 -8.04
C SER A 67 -2.69 -7.92 -7.60
N VAL A 68 -3.79 -8.13 -8.32
CA VAL A 68 -5.11 -7.59 -7.99
C VAL A 68 -5.89 -8.62 -7.19
N HIS A 69 -6.65 -8.17 -6.18
CA HIS A 69 -7.57 -9.03 -5.43
C HIS A 69 -8.65 -9.61 -6.38
N PRO A 70 -8.86 -10.93 -6.42
CA PRO A 70 -9.77 -11.56 -7.39
C PRO A 70 -11.21 -11.03 -7.32
N GLU A 71 -11.69 -10.64 -6.15
CA GLU A 71 -13.04 -10.08 -5.97
C GLU A 71 -13.20 -8.67 -6.53
N LEU A 72 -12.10 -7.93 -6.77
CA LEU A 72 -12.14 -6.61 -7.38
C LEU A 72 -12.16 -6.69 -8.92
N GLY A 73 -11.68 -7.78 -9.49
CA GLY A 73 -11.52 -8.00 -10.92
C GLY A 73 -10.13 -8.46 -11.32
N THR A 74 -9.77 -8.23 -12.56
CA THR A 74 -8.48 -8.59 -13.15
C THR A 74 -7.56 -7.37 -13.29
N LEU A 75 -6.28 -7.62 -13.63
CA LEU A 75 -5.35 -6.54 -13.97
C LEU A 75 -5.81 -5.77 -15.23
N ALA A 76 -6.48 -6.44 -16.16
CA ALA A 76 -7.07 -5.79 -17.33
C ALA A 76 -8.23 -4.86 -16.96
N ASP A 77 -9.06 -5.27 -15.99
CA ASP A 77 -10.14 -4.43 -15.47
C ASP A 77 -9.58 -3.20 -14.76
N PHE A 78 -8.49 -3.35 -14.00
CA PHE A 78 -7.82 -2.22 -13.36
C PHE A 78 -7.25 -1.22 -14.36
N ARG A 79 -6.60 -1.70 -15.44
CA ARG A 79 -6.11 -0.83 -16.52
C ARG A 79 -7.25 -0.06 -17.19
N ARG A 80 -8.37 -0.74 -17.46
CA ARG A 80 -9.55 -0.10 -18.02
C ARG A 80 -10.11 0.97 -17.10
N LEU A 81 -10.16 0.71 -15.77
CA LEU A 81 -10.55 1.72 -14.78
C LEU A 81 -9.67 2.97 -14.85
N ILE A 82 -8.33 2.81 -14.97
CA ILE A 82 -7.40 3.94 -15.10
C ILE A 82 -7.71 4.76 -16.37
N GLU A 83 -7.92 4.10 -17.50
CA GLU A 83 -8.26 4.76 -18.77
C GLU A 83 -9.60 5.51 -18.66
N SER A 84 -10.63 4.85 -18.14
CA SER A 84 -11.95 5.46 -17.94
C SER A 84 -11.90 6.64 -16.95
N ALA A 85 -11.08 6.55 -15.89
CA ALA A 85 -10.87 7.64 -14.94
C ALA A 85 -10.26 8.86 -15.65
N LYS A 86 -9.22 8.63 -16.47
CA LYS A 86 -8.57 9.69 -17.26
C LYS A 86 -9.53 10.36 -18.25
N GLU A 87 -10.39 9.59 -18.92
CA GLU A 87 -11.44 10.12 -19.80
C GLU A 87 -12.44 10.98 -19.05
N ALA A 88 -12.72 10.64 -17.78
CA ALA A 88 -13.57 11.43 -16.89
C ALA A 88 -12.87 12.64 -16.25
N GLY A 89 -11.57 12.88 -16.57
CA GLY A 89 -10.77 13.95 -15.98
C GLY A 89 -10.23 13.65 -14.59
N LEU A 90 -10.18 12.37 -14.19
CA LEU A 90 -9.68 11.91 -12.89
C LEU A 90 -8.35 11.18 -13.05
N GLU A 91 -7.45 11.34 -12.08
CA GLU A 91 -6.27 10.50 -11.91
C GLU A 91 -6.49 9.46 -10.79
N VAL A 92 -5.87 8.29 -10.92
CA VAL A 92 -5.94 7.24 -9.90
C VAL A 92 -4.73 7.31 -8.99
N ALA A 93 -4.97 7.48 -7.69
CA ALA A 93 -3.96 7.33 -6.64
C ALA A 93 -4.09 5.93 -6.02
N LEU A 94 -2.98 5.18 -6.04
CA LEU A 94 -2.91 3.84 -5.45
C LEU A 94 -2.19 3.86 -4.11
N ASP A 95 -2.76 3.20 -3.11
CA ASP A 95 -2.10 2.98 -1.83
C ASP A 95 -0.98 1.95 -1.96
N ILE A 96 0.19 2.29 -1.43
CA ILE A 96 1.33 1.38 -1.33
C ILE A 96 1.73 1.24 0.13
N ALA A 97 1.52 0.03 0.67
CA ALA A 97 1.98 -0.34 1.99
C ALA A 97 3.13 -1.35 1.88
N LEU A 98 4.35 -0.92 2.24
CA LEU A 98 5.54 -1.77 2.20
C LEU A 98 5.62 -2.61 3.49
N GLN A 99 4.71 -3.54 3.57
CA GLN A 99 4.54 -4.58 4.58
C GLN A 99 3.70 -5.70 3.95
N CYS A 100 3.66 -6.86 4.56
CA CYS A 100 2.88 -7.95 4.01
C CYS A 100 2.14 -8.75 5.09
N SER A 101 1.32 -9.68 4.66
CA SER A 101 0.67 -10.64 5.55
C SER A 101 1.59 -11.82 5.87
N PRO A 102 1.26 -12.64 6.89
CA PRO A 102 1.96 -13.90 7.13
C PRO A 102 1.89 -14.91 5.97
N ASP A 103 0.87 -14.81 5.11
CA ASP A 103 0.65 -15.73 3.98
C ASP A 103 1.34 -15.25 2.68
N HIS A 104 2.00 -14.10 2.70
CA HIS A 104 2.65 -13.56 1.51
C HIS A 104 3.79 -14.46 1.01
N PRO A 105 3.95 -14.66 -0.30
CA PRO A 105 5.03 -15.47 -0.87
C PRO A 105 6.42 -15.13 -0.32
N TYR A 106 6.72 -13.85 -0.08
CA TYR A 106 8.03 -13.41 0.44
C TYR A 106 8.37 -14.02 1.81
N VAL A 107 7.38 -14.32 2.65
CA VAL A 107 7.64 -14.94 3.96
C VAL A 107 8.30 -16.31 3.81
N ARG A 108 7.98 -17.03 2.75
CA ARG A 108 8.53 -18.35 2.40
C ARG A 108 9.77 -18.24 1.53
N GLU A 109 9.76 -17.33 0.56
CA GLU A 109 10.79 -17.22 -0.48
C GLU A 109 11.99 -16.39 -0.03
N HIS A 110 11.76 -15.42 0.88
CA HIS A 110 12.74 -14.48 1.40
C HIS A 110 12.64 -14.33 2.92
N PRO A 111 12.81 -15.43 3.69
CA PRO A 111 12.70 -15.38 5.15
C PRO A 111 13.70 -14.41 5.80
N GLU A 112 14.82 -14.12 5.13
CA GLU A 112 15.84 -13.15 5.54
C GLU A 112 15.36 -11.70 5.52
N TRP A 113 14.26 -11.38 4.88
CA TRP A 113 13.67 -10.03 4.86
C TRP A 113 12.83 -9.71 6.09
N PHE A 114 12.72 -10.65 7.06
CA PHE A 114 11.85 -10.55 8.21
C PHE A 114 12.60 -10.74 9.52
N ARG A 115 12.25 -9.92 10.51
CA ARG A 115 12.73 -10.12 11.88
C ARG A 115 11.96 -11.25 12.55
N ARG A 116 12.70 -12.08 13.30
CA ARG A 116 12.11 -13.11 14.13
C ARG A 116 12.24 -12.77 15.60
N ARG A 117 11.24 -13.17 16.35
CA ARG A 117 11.25 -13.16 17.81
C ARG A 117 12.11 -14.28 18.36
N PRO A 118 12.49 -14.23 19.66
CA PRO A 118 13.24 -15.33 20.28
C PRO A 118 12.55 -16.68 20.23
N ASP A 119 11.21 -16.71 20.15
CA ASP A 119 10.41 -17.93 19.99
C ASP A 119 10.40 -18.48 18.56
N GLY A 120 11.10 -17.82 17.63
CA GLY A 120 11.15 -18.17 16.21
C GLY A 120 10.02 -17.63 15.35
N ALA A 121 8.97 -17.06 15.94
CA ALA A 121 7.87 -16.44 15.21
C ALA A 121 8.34 -15.17 14.49
N ILE A 122 7.74 -14.86 13.34
CA ILE A 122 7.98 -13.59 12.66
C ILE A 122 7.36 -12.45 13.49
N GLN A 123 8.08 -11.35 13.60
CA GLN A 123 7.58 -10.17 14.29
C GLN A 123 6.46 -9.52 13.49
N PHE A 124 5.30 -9.33 14.10
CA PHE A 124 4.19 -8.59 13.51
C PHE A 124 4.24 -7.09 13.87
N ALA A 125 3.47 -6.27 13.17
CA ALA A 125 3.39 -4.83 13.42
C ALA A 125 2.64 -4.54 14.73
N GLU A 126 3.17 -3.60 15.51
CA GLU A 126 2.57 -3.13 16.75
C GLU A 126 2.61 -1.61 16.84
N ASN A 127 1.52 -1.03 17.34
CA ASN A 127 1.44 0.37 17.80
C ASN A 127 0.65 0.36 19.11
N PRO A 128 1.32 0.15 20.25
CA PRO A 128 0.65 -0.09 21.52
C PRO A 128 -0.44 0.95 21.85
N PRO A 129 -1.60 0.52 22.32
CA PRO A 129 -1.96 -0.86 22.70
C PRO A 129 -2.39 -1.76 21.52
N LYS A 130 -2.38 -1.27 20.29
CA LYS A 130 -2.84 -2.00 19.10
C LYS A 130 -1.79 -3.00 18.62
N LYS A 131 -2.26 -4.21 18.23
CA LYS A 131 -1.48 -5.26 17.61
C LYS A 131 -2.08 -5.60 16.27
N TYR A 132 -1.23 -5.70 15.24
CA TYR A 132 -1.64 -5.99 13.86
C TYR A 132 -1.01 -7.32 13.45
N GLU A 133 -1.56 -8.43 13.96
CA GLU A 133 -1.02 -9.78 13.73
C GLU A 133 -1.16 -10.24 12.27
N ASP A 134 -2.03 -9.58 11.52
CA ASP A 134 -2.21 -9.75 10.07
C ASP A 134 -1.17 -9.00 9.23
N ILE A 135 -0.27 -8.23 9.87
CA ILE A 135 0.73 -7.40 9.22
C ILE A 135 2.13 -7.77 9.70
N VAL A 136 2.99 -8.14 8.79
CA VAL A 136 4.41 -8.44 9.00
C VAL A 136 5.25 -7.37 8.31
N PRO A 137 6.01 -6.56 9.06
CA PRO A 137 6.89 -5.55 8.48
C PRO A 137 8.15 -6.18 7.89
N PHE A 138 8.64 -5.63 6.78
CA PHE A 138 9.95 -5.96 6.24
C PHE A 138 11.06 -5.36 7.11
N ASP A 139 12.18 -6.08 7.24
CA ASP A 139 13.40 -5.57 7.86
C ASP A 139 14.29 -4.87 6.83
N PHE A 140 14.10 -3.58 6.65
CA PHE A 140 14.88 -2.76 5.71
C PHE A 140 16.38 -2.66 6.05
N GLN A 141 16.80 -3.21 7.20
CA GLN A 141 18.19 -3.27 7.65
C GLN A 141 18.75 -4.69 7.64
N THR A 142 18.06 -5.64 7.01
CA THR A 142 18.57 -7.00 6.78
C THR A 142 19.90 -6.95 6.03
N LYS A 143 20.70 -8.02 6.16
CA LYS A 143 21.92 -8.16 5.37
C LYS A 143 21.66 -8.15 3.86
N GLU A 144 20.49 -8.63 3.45
CA GLU A 144 20.03 -8.68 2.06
C GLU A 144 19.22 -7.42 1.67
N TRP A 145 19.55 -6.28 2.27
CA TRP A 145 18.81 -5.03 2.06
C TRP A 145 18.78 -4.58 0.58
N GLU A 146 19.83 -4.85 -0.20
CA GLU A 146 19.87 -4.47 -1.62
C GLU A 146 18.80 -5.20 -2.41
N SER A 147 18.63 -6.50 -2.21
CA SER A 147 17.61 -7.31 -2.86
C SER A 147 16.21 -6.88 -2.43
N LEU A 148 16.00 -6.63 -1.14
CA LEU A 148 14.74 -6.13 -0.61
C LEU A 148 14.39 -4.77 -1.22
N TRP A 149 15.31 -3.82 -1.24
CA TRP A 149 15.06 -2.48 -1.77
C TRP A 149 14.75 -2.51 -3.27
N ALA A 150 15.49 -3.32 -4.03
CA ALA A 150 15.24 -3.52 -5.46
C ALA A 150 13.83 -4.08 -5.71
N GLU A 151 13.40 -5.07 -4.91
CA GLU A 151 12.06 -5.63 -5.02
C GLU A 151 11.00 -4.59 -4.63
N MET A 152 11.18 -3.81 -3.56
CA MET A 152 10.24 -2.75 -3.20
C MET A 152 10.12 -1.70 -4.32
N LYS A 153 11.24 -1.29 -4.95
CA LYS A 153 11.20 -0.40 -6.12
C LYS A 153 10.42 -1.01 -7.28
N SER A 154 10.61 -2.30 -7.55
CA SER A 154 9.94 -3.00 -8.65
C SER A 154 8.41 -3.04 -8.50
N ILE A 155 7.89 -2.94 -7.28
CA ILE A 155 6.44 -2.81 -7.03
C ILE A 155 5.93 -1.49 -7.61
N PHE A 156 6.61 -0.37 -7.35
CA PHE A 156 6.23 0.93 -7.92
C PHE A 156 6.35 0.92 -9.45
N GLU A 157 7.48 0.41 -9.99
CA GLU A 157 7.70 0.29 -11.43
C GLU A 157 6.62 -0.56 -12.11
N PHE A 158 6.17 -1.64 -11.46
CA PHE A 158 5.07 -2.46 -11.95
C PHE A 158 3.79 -1.65 -12.09
N TRP A 159 3.39 -0.89 -11.06
CA TRP A 159 2.14 -0.11 -11.10
C TRP A 159 2.25 1.13 -11.99
N ILE A 160 3.42 1.74 -12.11
CA ILE A 160 3.69 2.79 -13.09
C ILE A 160 3.45 2.26 -14.51
N LYS A 161 3.91 1.04 -14.80
CA LYS A 161 3.67 0.37 -16.09
C LYS A 161 2.18 0.08 -16.33
N GLN A 162 1.37 -0.06 -15.27
CA GLN A 162 -0.08 -0.19 -15.40
C GLN A 162 -0.80 1.16 -15.59
N GLY A 163 -0.11 2.27 -15.52
CA GLY A 163 -0.67 3.62 -15.70
C GLY A 163 -0.82 4.46 -14.43
N VAL A 164 -0.49 3.92 -13.25
CA VAL A 164 -0.53 4.67 -12.00
C VAL A 164 0.56 5.74 -11.98
N ARG A 165 0.20 6.95 -11.55
CA ARG A 165 1.13 8.09 -11.43
C ARG A 165 1.15 8.71 -10.04
N ILE A 166 0.18 8.37 -9.20
CA ILE A 166 0.08 8.89 -7.83
C ILE A 166 0.11 7.72 -6.86
N PHE A 167 1.03 7.76 -5.92
CA PHE A 167 1.16 6.76 -4.86
C PHE A 167 0.94 7.39 -3.49
N ARG A 168 -0.06 6.93 -2.78
CA ARG A 168 -0.21 7.20 -1.35
C ARG A 168 0.61 6.15 -0.61
N VAL A 169 1.63 6.59 0.08
CA VAL A 169 2.54 5.71 0.80
C VAL A 169 2.13 5.59 2.26
N ASP A 170 1.79 4.36 2.65
CA ASP A 170 1.39 4.01 4.01
C ASP A 170 2.57 4.08 4.98
N ASN A 171 2.43 4.85 6.05
CA ASN A 171 3.40 4.96 7.14
C ASN A 171 4.88 5.04 6.68
N PRO A 172 5.29 5.97 5.81
CA PRO A 172 6.67 6.03 5.31
C PRO A 172 7.70 6.31 6.40
N HIS A 173 7.30 6.95 7.50
CA HIS A 173 8.17 7.26 8.64
C HIS A 173 8.64 6.02 9.42
N THR A 174 8.04 4.86 9.17
CA THR A 174 8.43 3.58 9.78
C THR A 174 9.53 2.85 9.00
N LYS A 175 9.94 3.39 7.85
CA LYS A 175 10.99 2.85 6.99
C LYS A 175 12.21 3.79 6.99
N PRO A 176 13.43 3.29 6.68
CA PRO A 176 14.64 4.13 6.68
C PRO A 176 14.56 5.29 5.68
N PHE A 177 14.97 6.46 6.09
CA PHE A 177 15.02 7.63 5.20
C PHE A 177 15.91 7.43 3.96
N PRO A 178 17.10 6.80 4.05
CA PRO A 178 17.91 6.51 2.86
C PRO A 178 17.20 5.66 1.82
N PHE A 179 16.34 4.72 2.25
CA PHE A 179 15.53 3.93 1.33
C PHE A 179 14.61 4.82 0.48
N TRP A 180 13.89 5.75 1.11
CA TRP A 180 12.99 6.66 0.39
C TRP A 180 13.73 7.62 -0.52
N GLU A 181 14.85 8.18 -0.06
CA GLU A 181 15.68 9.07 -0.85
C GLU A 181 16.16 8.39 -2.13
N TRP A 182 16.66 7.18 -2.01
CA TRP A 182 17.08 6.35 -3.13
C TRP A 182 15.91 6.00 -4.04
N LEU A 183 14.82 5.41 -3.51
CA LEU A 183 13.68 4.94 -4.29
C LEU A 183 13.03 6.07 -5.08
N ILE A 184 12.73 7.19 -4.42
CA ILE A 184 12.07 8.33 -5.07
C ILE A 184 12.97 8.94 -6.14
N SER A 185 14.27 9.06 -5.87
CA SER A 185 15.24 9.54 -6.86
C SER A 185 15.29 8.65 -8.11
N GLU A 186 15.39 7.32 -7.91
CA GLU A 186 15.42 6.34 -9.00
C GLU A 186 14.12 6.35 -9.84
N ILE A 187 12.96 6.43 -9.20
CA ILE A 187 11.68 6.50 -9.90
C ILE A 187 11.56 7.81 -10.67
N ARG A 188 11.82 8.95 -10.02
CA ARG A 188 11.64 10.26 -10.66
C ARG A 188 12.68 10.57 -11.74
N ALA A 189 13.82 9.93 -11.72
CA ALA A 189 14.79 10.04 -12.82
C ALA A 189 14.22 9.51 -14.16
N LYS A 190 13.30 8.52 -14.11
CA LYS A 190 12.65 7.92 -15.27
C LYS A 190 11.22 8.44 -15.47
N HIS A 191 10.55 8.79 -14.39
CA HIS A 191 9.14 9.15 -14.30
C HIS A 191 8.97 10.41 -13.45
N PRO A 192 9.41 11.60 -13.95
CA PRO A 192 9.36 12.86 -13.20
C PRO A 192 7.94 13.30 -12.85
N GLU A 193 6.94 12.80 -13.57
CA GLU A 193 5.51 13.05 -13.35
C GLU A 193 4.93 12.32 -12.13
N VAL A 194 5.65 11.35 -11.56
CA VAL A 194 5.13 10.54 -10.45
C VAL A 194 5.06 11.35 -9.15
N ILE A 195 3.91 11.29 -8.50
CA ILE A 195 3.59 11.94 -7.24
C ILE A 195 3.64 10.94 -6.10
N PHE A 196 4.35 11.30 -5.03
CA PHE A 196 4.41 10.53 -3.78
C PHE A 196 3.72 11.30 -2.66
N LEU A 197 2.62 10.75 -2.14
CA LEU A 197 1.86 11.31 -1.02
C LEU A 197 2.28 10.59 0.26
N SER A 198 2.81 11.32 1.23
CA SER A 198 3.25 10.76 2.50
C SER A 198 2.11 10.72 3.51
N GLU A 199 1.75 9.53 3.98
CA GLU A 199 0.90 9.38 5.17
C GLU A 199 1.78 9.28 6.40
N ALA A 200 2.08 10.42 7.01
CA ALA A 200 3.00 10.48 8.15
C ALA A 200 2.44 11.32 9.30
N PHE A 201 1.69 10.66 10.18
CA PHE A 201 1.17 11.28 11.41
C PHE A 201 2.27 11.37 12.47
N THR A 202 3.23 12.26 12.24
CA THR A 202 4.42 12.40 13.06
C THR A 202 4.61 13.84 13.55
N ARG A 203 5.65 14.03 14.38
CA ARG A 203 6.10 15.38 14.73
C ARG A 203 6.62 16.11 13.48
N PRO A 204 6.54 17.46 13.45
CA PRO A 204 6.92 18.27 12.27
C PRO A 204 8.31 17.99 11.71
N LYS A 205 9.29 17.69 12.56
CA LYS A 205 10.66 17.37 12.10
C LYS A 205 10.72 16.17 11.17
N ILE A 206 9.95 15.12 11.45
CA ILE A 206 9.88 13.91 10.62
C ILE A 206 9.18 14.24 9.30
N MET A 207 8.05 14.96 9.34
CA MET A 207 7.32 15.38 8.14
C MET A 207 8.20 16.23 7.22
N MET A 208 8.93 17.21 7.78
CA MET A 208 9.87 18.05 7.03
C MET A 208 11.02 17.22 6.44
N ARG A 209 11.49 16.19 7.15
CA ARG A 209 12.53 15.30 6.61
C ARG A 209 12.00 14.50 5.43
N LEU A 210 10.82 13.92 5.53
CA LEU A 210 10.21 13.18 4.42
C LEU A 210 10.02 14.05 3.18
N ALA A 211 9.60 15.30 3.32
CA ALA A 211 9.52 16.25 2.20
C ALA A 211 10.89 16.44 1.53
N LYS A 212 11.97 16.53 2.31
CA LYS A 212 13.34 16.66 1.78
C LYS A 212 13.87 15.40 1.07
N LEU A 213 13.26 14.25 1.33
CA LEU A 213 13.59 12.97 0.66
C LEU A 213 12.94 12.84 -0.72
N GLY A 214 12.04 13.78 -1.08
CA GLY A 214 11.39 13.82 -2.38
C GLY A 214 9.89 13.50 -2.38
N PHE A 215 9.28 13.26 -1.21
CA PHE A 215 7.82 13.20 -1.13
C PHE A 215 7.21 14.51 -1.60
N THR A 216 6.26 14.42 -2.51
CA THR A 216 5.65 15.60 -3.15
C THR A 216 4.73 16.34 -2.20
N GLN A 217 3.94 15.59 -1.43
CA GLN A 217 3.00 16.11 -0.46
C GLN A 217 2.95 15.21 0.77
N SER A 218 2.53 15.79 1.90
CA SER A 218 2.21 15.05 3.13
C SER A 218 0.89 15.57 3.68
N TYR A 219 0.09 14.67 4.22
CA TYR A 219 -1.13 15.06 4.92
C TYR A 219 -1.07 14.63 6.38
N THR A 220 -1.83 15.33 7.20
CA THR A 220 -1.95 15.08 8.63
C THR A 220 -3.38 15.32 9.08
N TYR A 221 -3.75 14.81 10.24
CA TYR A 221 -5.07 15.11 10.80
C TYR A 221 -5.16 16.58 11.23
N PHE A 222 -6.15 17.27 10.72
CA PHE A 222 -6.42 18.66 11.09
C PHE A 222 -6.63 18.80 12.62
N ALA A 223 -7.34 17.85 13.22
CA ALA A 223 -7.67 17.82 14.64
C ALA A 223 -6.46 17.66 15.59
N TRP A 224 -5.28 17.34 15.08
CA TRP A 224 -4.08 17.15 15.92
C TRP A 224 -3.34 18.44 16.24
N ARG A 225 -3.80 19.58 15.75
CA ARG A 225 -3.14 20.88 15.90
C ARG A 225 -3.93 21.89 16.72
N ASN A 226 -5.01 21.47 17.37
CA ASN A 226 -5.80 22.28 18.27
C ASN A 226 -5.54 21.93 19.73
#